data_41267d1855fc2f51e8faace8026b7b96
#
_entry.id   41267d1855fc2f51e8faace8026b7b96
#
_cell.length_a   1.000
_cell.length_b   1.000
_cell.length_c   1.000
_cell.angle_alpha   90.00
_cell.angle_beta   90.00
_cell.angle_gamma   90.00
#
_symmetry.space_group_name_H-M   'P 1'
#
loop_
_entity.id
_entity.type
_entity.pdbx_description
1 polymer ?
#
loop_
_entity_poly.entity_id
_entity_poly.type
_entity_poly.pdbx_seq_one_letter_code
_entity_poly.pdbx_strand_id
1 'polypeptide(L)'
;RTSSVASAVENKNIDILAGQYLQITREKRWRRGMKMRIIYPKEDRVYAQKAASVPSTEVKICDADIGPVTLDIYGDHASLVFGEEPKVVKIVSKDVAHALRGLFEVIWQQSNKINKPANRKK
;
A
#
# COMPACT_ATOMS: atom_id res chain seq x y z
N ARG A 1 2.29 19.08 -12.61
CA ARG A 1 2.90 17.80 -12.57
C ARG A 1 2.27 16.86 -11.56
N THR A 2 2.01 15.67 -11.98
CA THR A 2 1.34 14.72 -11.15
C THR A 2 2.20 14.26 -10.00
N SER A 3 1.54 13.93 -8.91
CA SER A 3 2.22 13.29 -7.81
C SER A 3 2.81 11.96 -8.25
N SER A 4 4.01 11.69 -7.83
CA SER A 4 4.67 10.42 -8.09
C SER A 4 4.60 9.49 -6.89
N VAL A 5 3.61 9.71 -6.03
CA VAL A 5 3.43 8.89 -4.83
C VAL A 5 2.11 8.15 -4.92
N ALA A 6 2.17 6.84 -4.76
CA ALA A 6 0.98 6.01 -4.59
C ALA A 6 0.84 5.64 -3.13
N SER A 7 -0.38 5.55 -2.65
CA SER A 7 -0.68 5.24 -1.24
C SER A 7 -1.54 4.00 -1.18
N ALA A 8 -1.22 3.10 -0.27
CA ALA A 8 -1.95 1.84 -0.18
C ALA A 8 -2.11 1.40 1.26
N VAL A 9 -3.25 0.79 1.55
CA VAL A 9 -3.49 0.06 2.79
C VAL A 9 -3.62 -1.40 2.38
N GLU A 10 -2.73 -2.25 2.87
CA GLU A 10 -2.66 -3.64 2.44
C GLU A 10 -2.69 -4.59 3.62
N ASN A 11 -2.80 -5.86 3.32
CA ASN A 11 -2.74 -6.92 4.31
C ASN A 11 -2.28 -8.20 3.61
N LYS A 12 -2.10 -9.27 4.38
CA LYS A 12 -1.56 -10.52 3.82
C LYS A 12 -2.42 -11.10 2.71
N ASN A 13 -3.72 -10.81 2.72
CA ASN A 13 -4.62 -11.41 1.73
C ASN A 13 -4.27 -10.98 0.32
N ILE A 14 -3.87 -9.72 0.13
CA ILE A 14 -3.51 -9.26 -1.21
C ILE A 14 -2.24 -9.97 -1.71
N ASP A 15 -1.30 -10.22 -0.81
CA ASP A 15 -0.08 -10.92 -1.18
C ASP A 15 -0.37 -12.36 -1.58
N ILE A 16 -1.28 -13.02 -0.87
CA ILE A 16 -1.65 -14.39 -1.19
C ILE A 16 -2.41 -14.48 -2.51
N LEU A 17 -3.34 -13.57 -2.72
CA LEU A 17 -4.26 -13.65 -3.86
C LEU A 17 -3.67 -13.07 -5.14
N ALA A 18 -2.82 -12.08 -5.02
CA ALA A 18 -2.36 -11.33 -6.18
C ALA A 18 -0.88 -10.98 -6.11
N GLY A 19 -0.09 -11.76 -5.35
CA GLY A 19 1.30 -11.41 -5.09
C GLY A 19 2.12 -11.15 -6.32
N GLN A 20 2.02 -12.02 -7.32
CA GLN A 20 2.83 -11.88 -8.53
C GLN A 20 2.39 -10.64 -9.33
N TYR A 21 1.10 -10.47 -9.50
CA TYR A 21 0.57 -9.31 -10.20
C TYR A 21 0.98 -8.02 -9.49
N LEU A 22 0.88 -8.03 -8.17
CA LEU A 22 1.21 -6.88 -7.36
C LEU A 22 2.69 -6.53 -7.50
N GLN A 23 3.55 -7.53 -7.52
CA GLN A 23 4.97 -7.31 -7.67
C GLN A 23 5.32 -6.69 -9.02
N ILE A 24 4.68 -7.17 -10.08
CA ILE A 24 4.87 -6.61 -11.41
C ILE A 24 4.42 -5.15 -11.46
N THR A 25 3.29 -4.86 -10.84
CA THR A 25 2.76 -3.50 -10.81
C THR A 25 3.69 -2.56 -10.05
N ARG A 26 4.20 -3.01 -8.91
CA ARG A 26 5.12 -2.22 -8.11
C ARG A 26 6.42 -1.96 -8.86
N GLU A 27 6.92 -2.95 -9.55
CA GLU A 27 8.14 -2.81 -10.34
C GLU A 27 7.96 -1.79 -11.44
N LYS A 28 6.83 -1.81 -12.12
CA LYS A 28 6.53 -0.82 -13.16
C LYS A 28 6.48 0.59 -12.58
N ARG A 29 5.85 0.75 -11.44
CA ARG A 29 5.77 2.05 -10.78
C ARG A 29 7.14 2.54 -10.38
N TRP A 30 7.95 1.67 -9.82
CA TRP A 30 9.31 2.01 -9.41
C TRP A 30 10.14 2.47 -10.60
N ARG A 31 10.05 1.77 -11.71
CA ARG A 31 10.81 2.13 -12.91
C ARG A 31 10.41 3.49 -13.47
N ARG A 32 9.22 3.94 -13.16
CA ARG A 32 8.76 5.27 -13.55
C ARG A 32 9.11 6.34 -12.53
N GLY A 33 9.87 5.99 -11.50
CA GLY A 33 10.25 6.92 -10.46
C GLY A 33 9.17 7.17 -9.43
N MET A 34 8.15 6.35 -9.40
CA MET A 34 7.08 6.50 -8.41
C MET A 34 7.50 5.95 -7.07
N LYS A 35 7.09 6.64 -6.03
CA LYS A 35 7.27 6.16 -4.66
C LYS A 35 5.97 5.57 -4.18
N MET A 36 6.07 4.62 -3.26
CA MET A 36 4.89 4.02 -2.65
C MET A 36 4.96 4.16 -1.14
N ARG A 37 3.81 4.42 -0.55
CA ARG A 37 3.64 4.41 0.90
C ARG A 37 2.54 3.41 1.21
N ILE A 38 2.86 2.43 2.05
CA ILE A 38 1.94 1.33 2.31
C ILE A 38 1.77 1.17 3.81
N ILE A 39 0.53 0.97 4.24
CA ILE A 39 0.19 0.69 5.63
C ILE A 39 -0.26 -0.76 5.73
N TYR A 40 0.34 -1.50 6.67
CA TYR A 40 -0.06 -2.86 7.01
C TYR A 40 -0.56 -2.93 8.45
N PRO A 41 -1.47 -3.85 8.77
CA PRO A 41 -1.80 -4.10 10.17
C PRO A 41 -0.64 -4.82 10.83
N LYS A 42 -0.54 -4.68 12.16
CA LYS A 42 0.62 -5.19 12.89
C LYS A 42 0.74 -6.72 12.83
N GLU A 43 -0.36 -7.42 12.71
CA GLU A 43 -0.32 -8.89 12.64
C GLU A 43 0.27 -9.38 11.32
N ASP A 44 0.40 -8.51 10.33
CA ASP A 44 0.96 -8.88 9.03
C ASP A 44 2.37 -8.32 8.84
N ARG A 45 3.13 -8.21 9.92
CA ARG A 45 4.48 -7.61 9.90
C ARG A 45 5.42 -8.28 8.91
N VAL A 46 5.33 -9.58 8.76
CA VAL A 46 6.20 -10.31 7.82
C VAL A 46 5.97 -9.82 6.39
N TYR A 47 4.71 -9.64 6.02
CA TYR A 47 4.38 -9.13 4.70
C TYR A 47 4.79 -7.67 4.54
N ALA A 48 4.68 -6.91 5.61
CA ALA A 48 5.11 -5.52 5.62
C ALA A 48 6.61 -5.40 5.39
N GLN A 49 7.40 -6.25 6.03
CA GLN A 49 8.85 -6.25 5.84
C GLN A 49 9.22 -6.60 4.41
N LYS A 50 8.51 -7.54 3.84
CA LYS A 50 8.72 -7.92 2.46
C LYS A 50 8.44 -6.75 1.52
N ALA A 51 7.34 -6.04 1.75
CA ALA A 51 7.01 -4.87 0.95
C ALA A 51 8.05 -3.76 1.12
N ALA A 52 8.56 -3.59 2.33
CA ALA A 52 9.55 -2.56 2.61
C ALA A 52 10.88 -2.80 1.92
N SER A 53 11.15 -4.04 1.48
CA SER A 53 12.39 -4.35 0.77
C SER A 53 12.33 -3.90 -0.69
N VAL A 54 11.16 -3.54 -1.20
CA VAL A 54 11.03 -3.06 -2.58
C VAL A 54 11.57 -1.63 -2.65
N PRO A 55 12.38 -1.31 -3.66
CA PRO A 55 12.92 0.06 -3.78
C PRO A 55 11.81 1.10 -3.87
N SER A 56 12.09 2.28 -3.33
CA SER A 56 11.17 3.42 -3.34
C SER A 56 9.85 3.15 -2.64
N THR A 57 9.85 2.24 -1.68
CA THR A 57 8.66 1.87 -0.93
C THR A 57 8.88 2.12 0.55
N GLU A 58 7.99 2.88 1.16
CA GLU A 58 7.99 3.14 2.58
C GLU A 58 6.79 2.47 3.20
N VAL A 59 7.01 1.74 4.31
CA VAL A 59 5.96 0.94 4.93
C VAL A 59 5.84 1.33 6.38
N LYS A 60 4.61 1.44 6.86
CA LYS A 60 4.32 1.66 8.27
C LYS A 60 3.34 0.61 8.76
N ILE A 61 3.37 0.38 10.06
CA ILE A 61 2.50 -0.58 10.73
C ILE A 61 1.45 0.18 11.51
N CYS A 62 0.20 -0.21 11.33
CA CYS A 62 -0.92 0.40 12.02
C CYS A 62 -1.42 -0.53 13.13
N ASP A 63 -1.66 0.05 14.32
CA ASP A 63 -2.21 -0.72 15.44
C ASP A 63 -3.71 -0.90 15.38
N ALA A 64 -4.39 -0.06 14.63
CA ALA A 64 -5.84 -0.14 14.53
C ALA A 64 -6.24 -1.29 13.60
N ASP A 65 -7.44 -1.81 13.81
CA ASP A 65 -8.02 -2.80 12.92
C ASP A 65 -8.52 -2.07 11.67
N ILE A 66 -7.81 -2.27 10.57
CA ILE A 66 -8.17 -1.64 9.31
C ILE A 66 -8.88 -2.61 8.37
N GLY A 67 -9.19 -3.80 8.88
CA GLY A 67 -9.99 -4.77 8.14
C GLY A 67 -9.24 -5.46 7.02
N PRO A 68 -9.93 -6.36 6.32
CA PRO A 68 -9.29 -7.17 5.28
C PRO A 68 -9.30 -6.55 3.89
N VAL A 69 -9.84 -5.35 3.75
CA VAL A 69 -9.95 -4.70 2.44
C VAL A 69 -8.64 -4.02 2.10
N THR A 70 -8.19 -4.19 0.88
CA THR A 70 -7.01 -3.52 0.37
C THR A 70 -7.44 -2.26 -0.40
N LEU A 71 -6.75 -1.17 -0.15
CA LEU A 71 -7.02 0.10 -0.79
C LEU A 71 -5.76 0.58 -1.51
N ASP A 72 -5.91 1.03 -2.73
CA ASP A 72 -4.81 1.62 -3.50
C ASP A 72 -5.28 2.95 -4.07
N ILE A 73 -4.52 4.01 -3.82
CA ILE A 73 -4.85 5.35 -4.29
C ILE A 73 -3.70 5.86 -5.15
N TYR A 74 -4.01 6.21 -6.38
CA TYR A 74 -3.02 6.74 -7.30
C TYR A 74 -3.68 7.75 -8.23
N GLY A 75 -3.18 8.99 -8.21
CA GLY A 75 -3.77 10.04 -9.03
C GLY A 75 -5.24 10.26 -8.68
N ASP A 76 -6.11 10.16 -9.67
CA ASP A 76 -7.55 10.28 -9.48
C ASP A 76 -8.24 8.94 -9.32
N HIS A 77 -7.46 7.88 -9.13
CA HIS A 77 -7.98 6.52 -9.05
C HIS A 77 -7.91 6.00 -7.63
N ALA A 78 -8.94 5.27 -7.23
CA ALA A 78 -8.94 4.51 -5.99
C ALA A 78 -9.48 3.13 -6.30
N SER A 79 -8.80 2.10 -5.81
CA SER A 79 -9.21 0.72 -6.01
C SER A 79 -9.35 0.03 -4.67
N LEU A 80 -10.43 -0.73 -4.52
CA LEU A 80 -10.68 -1.55 -3.34
C LEU A 80 -10.71 -2.99 -3.78
N VAL A 81 -9.96 -3.84 -3.06
CA VAL A 81 -9.95 -5.28 -3.33
C VAL A 81 -10.42 -5.99 -2.08
N PHE A 82 -11.39 -6.87 -2.22
CA PHE A 82 -11.99 -7.54 -1.07
C PHE A 82 -12.61 -8.87 -1.47
N GLY A 83 -12.90 -9.67 -0.44
CA GLY A 83 -13.58 -10.94 -0.62
C GLY A 83 -12.64 -12.10 -0.81
N GLU A 84 -13.12 -13.30 -0.52
CA GLU A 84 -12.35 -14.53 -0.72
C GLU A 84 -12.14 -14.79 -2.21
N GLU A 85 -13.19 -14.61 -2.98
CA GLU A 85 -13.05 -14.44 -4.43
C GLU A 85 -12.77 -12.96 -4.64
N PRO A 86 -11.57 -12.58 -5.04
CA PRO A 86 -11.22 -11.16 -5.07
C PRO A 86 -12.12 -10.38 -6.00
N LYS A 87 -12.73 -9.36 -5.45
CA LYS A 87 -13.51 -8.39 -6.22
C LYS A 87 -12.79 -7.07 -6.17
N VAL A 88 -12.82 -6.35 -7.28
CA VAL A 88 -12.18 -5.06 -7.38
C VAL A 88 -13.23 -4.01 -7.70
N VAL A 89 -13.30 -2.98 -6.87
CA VAL A 89 -14.09 -1.79 -7.17
C VAL A 89 -13.13 -0.67 -7.49
N LYS A 90 -13.25 -0.12 -8.68
CA LYS A 90 -12.39 0.97 -9.10
C LYS A 90 -13.21 2.24 -9.24
N ILE A 91 -12.73 3.30 -8.62
CA ILE A 91 -13.39 4.59 -8.64
C ILE A 91 -12.44 5.58 -9.31
N VAL A 92 -12.93 6.28 -10.32
CA VAL A 92 -12.18 7.33 -10.97
C VAL A 92 -12.85 8.64 -10.61
N SER A 93 -12.28 9.37 -9.66
CA SER A 93 -12.87 10.59 -9.14
C SER A 93 -11.79 11.36 -8.38
N LYS A 94 -11.58 12.60 -8.77
CA LYS A 94 -10.66 13.49 -8.06
C LYS A 94 -11.09 13.66 -6.60
N ASP A 95 -12.39 13.87 -6.40
CA ASP A 95 -12.90 14.16 -5.07
C ASP A 95 -12.76 12.96 -4.14
N VAL A 96 -13.10 11.78 -4.64
CA VAL A 96 -12.97 10.56 -3.84
C VAL A 96 -11.51 10.27 -3.54
N ALA A 97 -10.65 10.37 -4.55
CA ALA A 97 -9.22 10.12 -4.34
C ALA A 97 -8.63 11.11 -3.34
N HIS A 98 -9.03 12.38 -3.43
CA HIS A 98 -8.58 13.40 -2.49
C HIS A 98 -9.01 13.06 -1.06
N ALA A 99 -10.27 12.69 -0.89
CA ALA A 99 -10.80 12.36 0.44
C ALA A 99 -10.09 11.15 1.02
N LEU A 100 -9.90 10.11 0.22
CA LEU A 100 -9.23 8.89 0.69
C LEU A 100 -7.77 9.14 1.02
N ARG A 101 -7.10 10.00 0.24
CA ARG A 101 -5.72 10.38 0.55
C ARG A 101 -5.63 11.11 1.87
N GLY A 102 -6.60 11.97 2.16
CA GLY A 102 -6.65 12.66 3.44
C GLY A 102 -6.80 11.70 4.60
N LEU A 103 -7.70 10.72 4.46
CA LEU A 103 -7.86 9.70 5.50
C LEU A 103 -6.60 8.85 5.65
N PHE A 104 -5.97 8.52 4.53
CA PHE A 104 -4.71 7.77 4.56
C PHE A 104 -3.65 8.55 5.36
N GLU A 105 -3.54 9.85 5.14
CA GLU A 105 -2.54 10.65 5.85
C GLU A 105 -2.75 10.63 7.36
N VAL A 106 -4.00 10.67 7.80
CA VAL A 106 -4.29 10.61 9.24
C VAL A 106 -3.77 9.30 9.82
N ILE A 107 -4.06 8.20 9.15
CA ILE A 107 -3.60 6.89 9.61
C ILE A 107 -2.08 6.78 9.52
N TRP A 108 -1.51 7.29 8.44
CA TRP A 108 -0.07 7.26 8.22
C TRP A 108 0.69 7.95 9.34
N GLN A 109 0.20 9.12 9.77
CA GLN A 109 0.86 9.88 10.82
C GLN A 109 0.85 9.16 12.17
N GLN A 110 -0.14 8.31 12.39
CA GLN A 110 -0.27 7.58 13.64
C GLN A 110 0.36 6.19 13.58
N SER A 111 0.93 5.83 12.45
CA SER A 111 1.50 4.49 12.25
C SER A 111 2.99 4.51 12.49
N ASN A 112 3.56 3.34 12.77
CA ASN A 112 4.97 3.20 13.10
C ASN A 112 5.76 2.72 11.90
N LYS A 113 6.92 3.32 11.69
CA LYS A 113 7.83 2.92 10.63
C LYS A 113 8.32 1.50 10.86
N ILE A 114 8.56 0.81 9.76
CA ILE A 114 9.18 -0.50 9.81
C ILE A 114 10.56 -0.40 9.16
N ASN A 115 11.54 -1.06 9.76
CA ASN A 115 12.90 -1.05 9.25
C ASN A 115 13.01 -2.00 8.08
N LYS A 116 13.80 -1.61 7.09
CA LYS A 116 14.03 -2.46 5.94
C LYS A 116 14.93 -3.62 6.35
N PRO A 117 14.50 -4.86 6.10
CA PRO A 117 15.24 -6.01 6.60
C PRO A 117 16.60 -6.18 5.98
N ALA A 118 16.79 -5.77 4.75
CA ALA A 118 18.04 -6.03 4.03
C ALA A 118 19.19 -5.12 4.44
N ASN A 119 18.99 -4.19 5.31
CA ASN A 119 19.98 -3.16 5.60
C ASN A 119 20.94 -3.50 6.66
N ARG A 120 20.89 -4.58 7.18
CA ARG A 120 21.75 -4.80 8.25
C ARG A 120 23.03 -5.14 7.90
N LYS A 121 23.55 -5.04 7.53
CA LYS A 121 24.64 -5.44 7.25
C LYS A 121 25.46 -5.15 7.62
N LYS A 122 25.60 -5.22 7.91
CA LYS A 122 26.37 -5.16 8.14
C LYS A 122 26.88 -5.33 8.22
#